data_62593ad14bebfc7f7183f04cf4719247
#
_entry.id   62593ad14bebfc7f7183f04cf4719247
#
_cell.length_a   1.000
_cell.length_b   1.000
_cell.length_c   1.000
_cell.angle_alpha   90.00
_cell.angle_beta   90.00
_cell.angle_gamma   90.00
#
_symmetry.space_group_name_H-M   'P 1'
#
loop_
_entity.id
_entity.type
_entity.pdbx_description
1 polymer ?
#
loop_
_entity_poly.entity_id
_entity_poly.type
_entity_poly.pdbx_seq_one_letter_code
_entity_poly.pdbx_strand_id
1 'polypeptide(L)'
;MILDTLAAAAKTRVAKLEKQKSLAAVREEAEEIYKKEITQAVAENKNIACPKKTSVIFGEIMKDAALSGKPEPTKVRESFAANLQRLGLNFICECKKASPSKGLISPEFPYLDIAKAYEAGGASAISVLTEPEYFLGSDDYLKEIAAQVNLPVLRKDFTVSPYQIYEAKTLGAGAVLLICAILSPTQLTEFRLAAESVGLDALVETHDAEEVATALQSGAKIIGINNRNLKDITVEINTCRELRKEIPADRICIAESGIRNEEDIRRLKAARFNGVLIGETLMRSGDPEQELVRLRNA
;
A
#
# COMPACT_ATOMS: atom_id res chain seq x y z
N MET A 1 17.52 10.31 -14.02
CA MET A 1 16.11 9.93 -14.43
C MET A 1 15.12 10.50 -13.41
N ILE A 2 13.83 10.60 -13.76
CA ILE A 2 12.83 11.17 -12.82
C ILE A 2 12.79 10.41 -11.49
N LEU A 3 12.94 9.09 -11.54
CA LEU A 3 12.92 8.23 -10.37
C LEU A 3 14.07 8.55 -9.38
N ASP A 4 15.25 8.81 -9.87
CA ASP A 4 16.40 9.20 -9.02
C ASP A 4 16.14 10.51 -8.30
N THR A 5 15.49 11.46 -9.01
CA THR A 5 15.10 12.76 -8.44
C THR A 5 14.08 12.57 -7.32
N LEU A 6 13.06 11.72 -7.54
CA LEU A 6 12.02 11.42 -6.56
C LEU A 6 12.59 10.71 -5.33
N ALA A 7 13.48 9.73 -5.54
CA ALA A 7 14.18 9.04 -4.46
C ALA A 7 15.10 9.98 -3.66
N ALA A 8 15.80 10.91 -4.33
CA ALA A 8 16.64 11.91 -3.68
C ALA A 8 15.81 12.91 -2.85
N ALA A 9 14.66 13.37 -3.38
CA ALA A 9 13.72 14.22 -2.64
C ALA A 9 13.21 13.51 -1.38
N ALA A 10 12.83 12.22 -1.50
CA ALA A 10 12.41 11.41 -0.36
C ALA A 10 13.53 11.28 0.69
N LYS A 11 14.78 11.00 0.30
CA LYS A 11 15.93 10.95 1.23
C LYS A 11 16.12 12.28 1.97
N THR A 12 16.00 13.40 1.27
CA THR A 12 16.13 14.74 1.86
C THR A 12 14.99 15.00 2.86
N ARG A 13 13.76 14.59 2.54
CA ARG A 13 12.61 14.70 3.43
C ARG A 13 12.81 13.88 4.70
N VAL A 14 13.18 12.61 4.56
CA VAL A 14 13.45 11.71 5.70
C VAL A 14 14.54 12.29 6.61
N ALA A 15 15.64 12.78 6.07
CA ALA A 15 16.72 13.37 6.87
C ALA A 15 16.28 14.61 7.69
N LYS A 16 15.25 15.34 7.25
CA LYS A 16 14.63 16.43 8.02
C LYS A 16 13.72 15.89 9.13
N LEU A 17 12.94 14.85 8.84
CA LEU A 17 12.03 14.21 9.80
C LEU A 17 12.80 13.54 10.94
N GLU A 18 13.90 12.84 10.64
CA GLU A 18 14.77 12.18 11.64
C GLU A 18 15.41 13.18 12.62
N LYS A 19 15.61 14.44 12.22
CA LYS A 19 16.06 15.51 13.14
C LYS A 19 14.97 15.94 14.14
N GLN A 20 13.70 15.79 13.79
CA GLN A 20 12.57 16.15 14.64
C GLN A 20 12.19 14.98 15.57
N LYS A 21 12.22 13.77 15.02
CA LYS A 21 11.91 12.53 15.73
C LYS A 21 12.86 11.43 15.27
N SER A 22 13.60 10.82 16.18
CA SER A 22 14.58 9.80 15.82
C SER A 22 13.92 8.53 15.25
N LEU A 23 14.66 7.76 14.44
CA LEU A 23 14.23 6.45 13.96
C LEU A 23 13.81 5.52 15.11
N ALA A 24 14.54 5.53 16.24
CA ALA A 24 14.21 4.73 17.40
C ALA A 24 12.85 5.11 18.01
N ALA A 25 12.59 6.42 18.14
CA ALA A 25 11.33 6.91 18.71
C ALA A 25 10.11 6.62 17.82
N VAL A 26 10.22 6.77 16.49
CA VAL A 26 9.11 6.47 15.61
C VAL A 26 8.85 4.96 15.52
N ARG A 27 9.91 4.16 15.62
CA ARG A 27 9.82 2.70 15.69
C ARG A 27 9.10 2.23 16.96
N GLU A 28 9.48 2.74 18.11
CA GLU A 28 8.86 2.42 19.40
C GLU A 28 7.35 2.72 19.38
N GLU A 29 6.96 3.89 18.89
CA GLU A 29 5.56 4.26 18.73
C GLU A 29 4.79 3.30 17.79
N ALA A 30 5.39 2.92 16.66
CA ALA A 30 4.80 1.98 15.73
C ALA A 30 4.61 0.58 16.36
N GLU A 31 5.60 0.11 17.12
CA GLU A 31 5.53 -1.16 17.85
C GLU A 31 4.46 -1.14 18.93
N GLU A 32 4.29 -0.02 19.66
CA GLU A 32 3.22 0.14 20.64
C GLU A 32 1.82 0.12 20.01
N ILE A 33 1.64 0.81 18.90
CA ILE A 33 0.38 0.79 18.14
C ILE A 33 0.05 -0.65 17.71
N TYR A 34 1.02 -1.37 17.17
CA TYR A 34 0.84 -2.75 16.75
C TYR A 34 0.49 -3.67 17.92
N LYS A 35 1.13 -3.52 19.07
CA LYS A 35 0.79 -4.27 20.30
C LYS A 35 -0.67 -4.04 20.70
N LYS A 36 -1.14 -2.79 20.68
CA LYS A 36 -2.54 -2.44 20.99
C LYS A 36 -3.52 -3.09 20.02
N GLU A 37 -3.22 -3.05 18.71
CA GLU A 37 -4.05 -3.69 17.67
C GLU A 37 -4.17 -5.21 17.89
N ILE A 38 -3.07 -5.91 18.18
CA ILE A 38 -3.09 -7.34 18.44
C ILE A 38 -3.92 -7.62 19.70
N THR A 39 -3.70 -6.89 20.77
CA THR A 39 -4.43 -7.08 22.04
C THR A 39 -5.94 -6.93 21.83
N GLN A 40 -6.37 -5.93 21.10
CA GLN A 40 -7.79 -5.70 20.79
C GLN A 40 -8.36 -6.80 19.90
N ALA A 41 -7.65 -7.21 18.87
CA ALA A 41 -8.14 -8.24 17.97
C ALA A 41 -8.28 -9.61 18.65
N VAL A 42 -7.37 -9.92 19.58
CA VAL A 42 -7.51 -11.12 20.45
C VAL A 42 -8.77 -10.99 21.30
N ALA A 43 -9.01 -9.82 21.92
CA ALA A 43 -10.19 -9.59 22.74
C ALA A 43 -11.51 -9.68 21.93
N GLU A 44 -11.49 -9.31 20.65
CA GLU A 44 -12.63 -9.37 19.76
C GLU A 44 -12.75 -10.69 18.99
N ASN A 45 -11.88 -11.66 19.25
CA ASN A 45 -11.80 -12.95 18.56
C ASN A 45 -11.67 -12.82 17.02
N LYS A 46 -11.01 -11.75 16.56
CA LYS A 46 -10.74 -11.47 15.14
C LYS A 46 -9.46 -12.15 14.70
N ASN A 47 -9.49 -12.78 13.51
CA ASN A 47 -8.28 -13.32 12.88
C ASN A 47 -7.37 -12.18 12.44
N ILE A 48 -6.23 -12.05 13.13
CA ILE A 48 -5.12 -11.23 12.63
C ILE A 48 -4.12 -12.17 11.96
N ALA A 49 -3.62 -11.78 10.78
CA ALA A 49 -2.47 -12.42 10.17
C ALA A 49 -1.22 -12.14 11.04
N CYS A 50 -0.97 -13.00 12.02
CA CYS A 50 0.21 -12.90 12.86
C CYS A 50 1.41 -13.50 12.13
N PRO A 51 2.51 -12.78 11.89
CA PRO A 51 3.73 -13.35 11.32
C PRO A 51 4.27 -14.45 12.24
N LYS A 52 4.68 -15.61 11.67
CA LYS A 52 5.15 -16.80 12.43
C LYS A 52 6.32 -16.56 13.40
N LYS A 53 7.01 -15.40 13.33
CA LYS A 53 8.09 -15.00 14.26
C LYS A 53 7.61 -14.20 15.48
N THR A 54 6.35 -13.85 15.57
CA THR A 54 5.76 -13.10 16.68
C THR A 54 5.34 -13.99 17.88
N SER A 55 5.73 -15.26 17.88
CA SER A 55 5.37 -16.15 19.01
C SER A 55 5.90 -15.67 20.37
N VAL A 56 7.03 -14.96 20.40
CA VAL A 56 7.58 -14.36 21.65
C VAL A 56 6.79 -13.11 22.02
N ILE A 57 6.58 -12.21 21.06
CA ILE A 57 5.77 -10.98 21.27
C ILE A 57 4.33 -11.36 21.60
N PHE A 58 3.75 -12.34 20.90
CA PHE A 58 2.40 -12.84 21.18
C PHE A 58 2.29 -13.46 22.59
N GLY A 59 3.30 -14.19 23.03
CA GLY A 59 3.36 -14.75 24.38
C GLY A 59 3.46 -13.68 25.49
N GLU A 60 4.18 -12.59 25.25
CA GLU A 60 4.27 -11.43 26.14
C GLU A 60 2.95 -10.63 26.16
N ILE A 61 2.37 -10.36 24.99
CA ILE A 61 1.09 -9.64 24.86
C ILE A 61 -0.04 -10.41 25.55
N MET A 62 -0.10 -11.74 25.43
CA MET A 62 -1.11 -12.55 26.13
C MET A 62 -0.97 -12.51 27.64
N LYS A 63 0.24 -12.31 28.18
CA LYS A 63 0.46 -12.09 29.60
C LYS A 63 0.02 -10.71 30.06
N ASP A 64 0.32 -9.68 29.27
CA ASP A 64 -0.05 -8.28 29.57
C ASP A 64 -1.55 -8.02 29.38
N ALA A 65 -2.19 -8.63 28.39
CA ALA A 65 -3.64 -8.51 28.17
C ALA A 65 -4.47 -9.10 29.33
N ALA A 66 -3.93 -10.07 30.04
CA ALA A 66 -4.57 -10.64 31.24
C ALA A 66 -4.47 -9.70 32.48
N LEU A 67 -3.58 -8.70 32.45
CA LEU A 67 -3.28 -7.81 33.58
C LEU A 67 -3.77 -6.36 33.37
N SER A 68 -4.03 -5.95 32.14
CA SER A 68 -4.46 -4.58 31.80
C SER A 68 -5.96 -4.50 31.58
N GLY A 69 -6.60 -3.45 32.13
CA GLY A 69 -8.01 -3.12 31.87
C GLY A 69 -8.29 -2.98 30.36
N LYS A 70 -9.58 -2.94 29.98
CA LYS A 70 -10.00 -2.84 28.57
C LYS A 70 -9.21 -1.75 27.85
N PRO A 71 -8.46 -2.10 26.77
CA PRO A 71 -7.72 -1.10 26.01
C PRO A 71 -8.67 -0.09 25.37
N GLU A 72 -8.19 1.14 25.19
CA GLU A 72 -8.88 2.14 24.37
C GLU A 72 -9.16 1.54 22.98
N PRO A 73 -10.37 1.70 22.42
CA PRO A 73 -10.75 1.04 21.18
C PRO A 73 -9.88 1.53 20.02
N THR A 74 -9.03 0.64 19.51
CA THR A 74 -8.24 0.86 18.29
C THR A 74 -8.98 0.27 17.12
N LYS A 75 -8.99 0.93 15.96
CA LYS A 75 -9.69 0.44 14.77
C LYS A 75 -8.92 -0.73 14.16
N VAL A 76 -9.31 -1.96 14.50
CA VAL A 76 -8.72 -3.16 13.91
C VAL A 76 -9.35 -3.42 12.55
N ARG A 77 -8.54 -3.30 11.49
CA ARG A 77 -8.94 -3.60 10.11
C ARG A 77 -8.46 -4.99 9.69
N GLU A 78 -9.15 -5.55 8.71
CA GLU A 78 -8.62 -6.68 7.97
C GLU A 78 -7.32 -6.26 7.26
N SER A 79 -6.31 -7.16 7.18
CA SER A 79 -5.04 -6.82 6.57
C SER A 79 -5.19 -6.51 5.07
N PHE A 80 -4.27 -5.72 4.52
CA PHE A 80 -4.23 -5.39 3.11
C PHE A 80 -4.14 -6.65 2.24
N ALA A 81 -3.30 -7.62 2.64
CA ALA A 81 -3.17 -8.91 1.97
C ALA A 81 -4.48 -9.72 1.99
N ALA A 82 -5.17 -9.78 3.13
CA ALA A 82 -6.43 -10.54 3.25
C ALA A 82 -7.52 -9.97 2.34
N ASN A 83 -7.64 -8.64 2.26
CA ASN A 83 -8.58 -7.98 1.34
C ASN A 83 -8.26 -8.29 -0.13
N LEU A 84 -6.99 -8.42 -0.50
CA LEU A 84 -6.56 -8.73 -1.88
C LEU A 84 -6.62 -10.22 -2.23
N GLN A 85 -6.89 -11.10 -1.27
CA GLN A 85 -7.12 -12.53 -1.47
C GLN A 85 -8.59 -12.91 -1.63
N ARG A 86 -9.50 -11.95 -1.54
CA ARG A 86 -10.93 -12.19 -1.77
C ARG A 86 -11.16 -12.66 -3.20
N LEU A 87 -12.22 -13.45 -3.39
CA LEU A 87 -12.56 -14.00 -4.71
C LEU A 87 -12.83 -12.88 -5.74
N GLY A 88 -12.29 -13.08 -6.94
CA GLY A 88 -12.40 -12.13 -8.04
C GLY A 88 -11.22 -11.18 -8.13
N LEU A 89 -11.37 -10.14 -8.96
CA LEU A 89 -10.37 -9.09 -9.11
C LEU A 89 -10.61 -7.99 -8.08
N ASN A 90 -9.62 -7.72 -7.24
CA ASN A 90 -9.70 -6.73 -6.17
C ASN A 90 -9.23 -5.35 -6.66
N PHE A 91 -9.78 -4.27 -6.10
CA PHE A 91 -9.48 -2.90 -6.54
C PHE A 91 -8.81 -2.12 -5.41
N ILE A 92 -7.57 -1.68 -5.64
CA ILE A 92 -6.86 -0.69 -4.85
C ILE A 92 -7.12 0.66 -5.52
N CYS A 93 -7.95 1.50 -4.90
CA CYS A 93 -8.37 2.76 -5.48
C CYS A 93 -7.50 3.91 -4.96
N GLU A 94 -6.86 4.64 -5.90
CA GLU A 94 -5.85 5.63 -5.55
C GLU A 94 -6.41 7.05 -5.50
N CYS A 95 -6.29 7.71 -4.34
CA CYS A 95 -6.53 9.12 -4.16
C CYS A 95 -5.29 9.91 -4.65
N LYS A 96 -5.40 10.59 -5.79
CA LYS A 96 -4.30 11.25 -6.46
C LYS A 96 -4.64 12.67 -6.93
N LYS A 97 -4.00 13.67 -6.31
CA LYS A 97 -4.18 15.08 -6.65
C LYS A 97 -3.47 15.48 -7.93
N ALA A 98 -2.22 15.03 -8.09
CA ALA A 98 -1.37 15.34 -9.23
C ALA A 98 -0.41 14.20 -9.56
N SER A 99 0.25 14.26 -10.71
CA SER A 99 1.37 13.38 -11.07
C SER A 99 2.34 14.06 -12.01
N PRO A 100 3.63 13.67 -12.05
CA PRO A 100 4.62 14.25 -12.98
C PRO A 100 4.22 14.16 -14.45
N SER A 101 3.52 13.09 -14.84
CA SER A 101 3.12 12.83 -16.23
C SER A 101 1.83 13.51 -16.66
N LYS A 102 0.97 13.93 -15.74
CA LYS A 102 -0.39 14.46 -16.03
C LYS A 102 -0.64 15.83 -15.42
N GLY A 103 0.29 16.35 -14.63
CA GLY A 103 0.11 17.59 -13.88
C GLY A 103 -1.01 17.44 -12.84
N LEU A 104 -1.76 18.51 -12.63
CA LEU A 104 -2.88 18.57 -11.70
C LEU A 104 -4.06 17.77 -12.25
N ILE A 105 -4.54 16.78 -11.48
CA ILE A 105 -5.65 15.88 -11.85
C ILE A 105 -6.95 16.35 -11.20
N SER A 106 -6.90 16.69 -9.90
CA SER A 106 -8.04 17.13 -9.12
C SER A 106 -7.68 18.42 -8.38
N PRO A 107 -8.06 19.61 -8.87
CA PRO A 107 -7.71 20.89 -8.25
C PRO A 107 -8.24 21.02 -6.81
N GLU A 108 -9.51 20.75 -6.59
CA GLU A 108 -10.15 20.85 -5.27
C GLU A 108 -9.77 19.72 -4.33
N PHE A 109 -9.60 18.53 -4.88
CA PHE A 109 -9.18 17.28 -4.21
C PHE A 109 -9.89 17.03 -2.86
N PRO A 110 -11.20 16.76 -2.86
CA PRO A 110 -11.93 16.39 -1.65
C PRO A 110 -11.63 14.93 -1.27
N TYR A 111 -10.41 14.67 -0.80
CA TYR A 111 -9.84 13.33 -0.63
C TYR A 111 -10.65 12.42 0.31
N LEU A 112 -11.32 12.98 1.33
CA LEU A 112 -12.18 12.20 2.23
C LEU A 112 -13.44 11.71 1.53
N ASP A 113 -14.07 12.55 0.72
CA ASP A 113 -15.28 12.18 -0.03
C ASP A 113 -14.92 11.18 -1.13
N ILE A 114 -13.78 11.36 -1.81
CA ILE A 114 -13.25 10.41 -2.78
C ILE A 114 -12.99 9.04 -2.12
N ALA A 115 -12.33 9.00 -0.96
CA ALA A 115 -12.04 7.76 -0.26
C ALA A 115 -13.32 7.03 0.20
N LYS A 116 -14.34 7.77 0.67
CA LYS A 116 -15.66 7.23 1.02
C LYS A 116 -16.42 6.71 -0.20
N ALA A 117 -16.36 7.41 -1.33
CA ALA A 117 -16.94 6.97 -2.59
C ALA A 117 -16.29 5.66 -3.07
N TYR A 118 -14.96 5.52 -2.94
CA TYR A 118 -14.27 4.26 -3.23
C TYR A 118 -14.72 3.13 -2.29
N GLU A 119 -14.86 3.38 -0.99
CA GLU A 119 -15.36 2.38 -0.04
C GLU A 119 -16.79 1.97 -0.39
N ALA A 120 -17.68 2.91 -0.67
CA ALA A 120 -19.08 2.66 -1.08
C ALA A 120 -19.16 1.89 -2.40
N GLY A 121 -18.31 2.23 -3.39
CA GLY A 121 -18.20 1.52 -4.67
C GLY A 121 -17.57 0.12 -4.55
N GLY A 122 -17.12 -0.27 -3.36
CA GLY A 122 -16.62 -1.60 -3.04
C GLY A 122 -15.14 -1.81 -3.36
N ALA A 123 -14.30 -0.80 -3.19
CA ALA A 123 -12.85 -0.95 -3.18
C ALA A 123 -12.41 -2.02 -2.17
N SER A 124 -11.29 -2.67 -2.42
CA SER A 124 -10.66 -3.61 -1.49
C SER A 124 -9.62 -2.93 -0.59
N ALA A 125 -9.05 -1.83 -1.06
CA ALA A 125 -8.11 -0.98 -0.34
C ALA A 125 -8.07 0.42 -0.94
N ILE A 126 -7.58 1.39 -0.17
CA ILE A 126 -7.32 2.75 -0.64
C ILE A 126 -5.81 2.96 -0.75
N SER A 127 -5.35 3.55 -1.85
CA SER A 127 -3.97 4.02 -2.00
C SER A 127 -3.93 5.54 -1.84
N VAL A 128 -3.05 6.05 -0.98
CA VAL A 128 -2.92 7.49 -0.71
C VAL A 128 -1.51 7.94 -1.01
N LEU A 129 -1.38 8.91 -1.94
CA LEU A 129 -0.10 9.54 -2.22
C LEU A 129 0.30 10.49 -1.10
N THR A 130 1.49 10.29 -0.55
CA THR A 130 2.05 11.14 0.50
C THR A 130 3.25 11.98 0.03
N GLU A 131 3.74 11.74 -1.18
CA GLU A 131 4.82 12.51 -1.78
C GLU A 131 4.37 13.96 -2.08
N PRO A 132 4.99 15.00 -1.45
CA PRO A 132 4.41 16.35 -1.46
C PRO A 132 4.78 17.21 -2.66
N GLU A 133 5.93 16.98 -3.32
CA GLU A 133 6.47 17.91 -4.32
C GLU A 133 5.91 17.63 -5.72
N TYR A 134 5.86 16.37 -6.13
CA TYR A 134 5.52 15.94 -7.48
C TYR A 134 4.09 15.39 -7.61
N PHE A 135 3.56 14.83 -6.52
CA PHE A 135 2.21 14.29 -6.49
C PHE A 135 1.24 15.15 -5.69
N LEU A 136 1.73 16.20 -5.03
CA LEU A 136 0.97 17.07 -4.14
C LEU A 136 0.23 16.27 -3.05
N GLY A 137 0.88 15.21 -2.57
CA GLY A 137 0.41 14.34 -1.51
C GLY A 137 0.65 14.93 -0.12
N SER A 138 0.13 14.27 0.91
CA SER A 138 0.35 14.65 2.30
C SER A 138 0.16 13.45 3.23
N ASP A 139 0.96 13.39 4.29
CA ASP A 139 0.77 12.44 5.39
C ASP A 139 -0.57 12.68 6.11
N ASP A 140 -1.05 13.93 6.17
CA ASP A 140 -2.36 14.25 6.73
C ASP A 140 -3.50 13.61 5.92
N TYR A 141 -3.41 13.57 4.58
CA TYR A 141 -4.40 12.87 3.76
C TYR A 141 -4.49 11.39 4.13
N LEU A 142 -3.35 10.73 4.30
CA LEU A 142 -3.31 9.32 4.69
C LEU A 142 -3.92 9.13 6.08
N LYS A 143 -3.50 9.93 7.06
CA LYS A 143 -3.96 9.86 8.45
C LYS A 143 -5.48 10.06 8.55
N GLU A 144 -6.01 11.08 7.89
CA GLU A 144 -7.44 11.40 7.93
C GLU A 144 -8.29 10.36 7.18
N ILE A 145 -7.85 9.90 6.01
CA ILE A 145 -8.51 8.81 5.28
C ILE A 145 -8.49 7.53 6.14
N ALA A 146 -7.35 7.16 6.69
CA ALA A 146 -7.24 6.00 7.56
C ALA A 146 -8.15 6.09 8.79
N ALA A 147 -8.40 7.28 9.35
CA ALA A 147 -9.35 7.45 10.43
C ALA A 147 -10.83 7.24 9.99
N GLN A 148 -11.18 7.60 8.76
CA GLN A 148 -12.56 7.65 8.28
C GLN A 148 -13.04 6.35 7.60
N VAL A 149 -12.19 5.67 6.81
CA VAL A 149 -12.59 4.44 6.07
C VAL A 149 -12.34 3.18 6.89
N ASN A 150 -13.04 2.08 6.57
CA ASN A 150 -12.80 0.76 7.19
C ASN A 150 -11.82 -0.09 6.39
N LEU A 151 -11.49 0.31 5.17
CA LEU A 151 -10.55 -0.37 4.29
C LEU A 151 -9.10 -0.17 4.75
N PRO A 152 -8.21 -1.14 4.49
CA PRO A 152 -6.77 -0.93 4.68
C PRO A 152 -6.27 0.14 3.71
N VAL A 153 -5.34 0.98 4.19
CA VAL A 153 -4.77 2.11 3.43
C VAL A 153 -3.32 1.82 3.10
N LEU A 154 -2.97 1.94 1.83
CA LEU A 154 -1.59 1.87 1.33
C LEU A 154 -0.96 3.27 1.35
N ARG A 155 0.17 3.43 2.05
CA ARG A 155 1.04 4.61 1.86
C ARG A 155 1.77 4.49 0.52
N LYS A 156 1.40 5.30 -0.45
CA LYS A 156 2.03 5.36 -1.78
C LYS A 156 3.07 6.49 -1.78
N ASP A 157 4.32 6.13 -1.58
CA ASP A 157 5.47 7.04 -1.48
C ASP A 157 6.74 6.35 -1.99
N PHE A 158 7.83 7.09 -2.18
CA PHE A 158 9.16 6.55 -2.43
C PHE A 158 9.81 6.18 -1.11
N THR A 159 9.65 4.92 -0.70
CA THR A 159 10.19 4.42 0.57
C THR A 159 11.67 4.13 0.42
N VAL A 160 12.51 4.99 1.02
CA VAL A 160 13.98 4.94 0.95
C VAL A 160 14.65 4.75 2.31
N SER A 161 13.87 4.69 3.38
CA SER A 161 14.33 4.51 4.76
C SER A 161 13.30 3.72 5.58
N PRO A 162 13.74 2.88 6.53
CA PRO A 162 12.85 2.25 7.51
C PRO A 162 12.03 3.26 8.32
N TYR A 163 12.50 4.49 8.45
CA TYR A 163 11.76 5.58 9.09
C TYR A 163 10.35 5.72 8.52
N GLN A 164 10.23 5.78 7.18
CA GLN A 164 8.95 5.94 6.50
C GLN A 164 8.00 4.74 6.75
N ILE A 165 8.54 3.56 6.98
CA ILE A 165 7.76 2.36 7.27
C ILE A 165 7.13 2.48 8.67
N TYR A 166 7.92 2.83 9.68
CA TYR A 166 7.41 3.01 11.03
C TYR A 166 6.44 4.21 11.12
N GLU A 167 6.78 5.31 10.44
CA GLU A 167 5.90 6.48 10.31
C GLU A 167 4.56 6.11 9.65
N ALA A 168 4.56 5.30 8.58
CA ALA A 168 3.33 4.83 7.95
C ALA A 168 2.40 4.13 8.95
N LYS A 169 2.95 3.33 9.87
CA LYS A 169 2.18 2.71 10.94
C LYS A 169 1.56 3.73 11.87
N THR A 170 2.32 4.76 12.28
CA THR A 170 1.80 5.82 13.18
C THR A 170 0.72 6.67 12.50
N LEU A 171 0.73 6.76 11.17
CA LEU A 171 -0.30 7.43 10.38
C LEU A 171 -1.54 6.56 10.12
N GLY A 172 -1.53 5.29 10.53
CA GLY A 172 -2.66 4.36 10.36
C GLY A 172 -2.70 3.62 9.04
N ALA A 173 -1.58 3.56 8.29
CA ALA A 173 -1.46 2.72 7.11
C ALA A 173 -1.62 1.23 7.46
N GLY A 174 -2.16 0.44 6.52
CA GLY A 174 -2.18 -1.02 6.54
C GLY A 174 -1.11 -1.64 5.65
N ALA A 175 -0.53 -0.86 4.73
CA ALA A 175 0.53 -1.30 3.82
C ALA A 175 1.44 -0.14 3.41
N VAL A 176 2.65 -0.49 2.94
CA VAL A 176 3.63 0.42 2.35
C VAL A 176 4.04 -0.05 0.95
N LEU A 177 4.45 0.89 0.10
CA LEU A 177 5.04 0.60 -1.19
C LEU A 177 6.56 0.46 -1.06
N LEU A 178 7.10 -0.61 -1.65
CA LEU A 178 8.54 -0.83 -1.83
C LEU A 178 8.82 -0.99 -3.32
N ILE A 179 9.70 -0.18 -3.88
CA ILE A 179 9.98 -0.14 -5.33
C ILE A 179 11.33 -0.79 -5.60
N CYS A 180 11.36 -1.88 -6.37
CA CYS A 180 12.60 -2.59 -6.71
C CYS A 180 13.63 -1.68 -7.37
N ALA A 181 13.21 -0.81 -8.27
CA ALA A 181 14.09 0.08 -9.03
C ALA A 181 14.90 1.08 -8.16
N ILE A 182 14.52 1.33 -6.89
CA ILE A 182 15.21 2.27 -5.99
C ILE A 182 15.84 1.62 -4.76
N LEU A 183 15.61 0.32 -4.55
CA LEU A 183 16.10 -0.42 -3.39
C LEU A 183 17.07 -1.54 -3.86
N SER A 184 18.19 -1.68 -3.17
CA SER A 184 19.01 -2.88 -3.36
C SER A 184 18.24 -4.13 -2.86
N PRO A 185 18.59 -5.36 -3.32
CA PRO A 185 17.97 -6.60 -2.85
C PRO A 185 18.01 -6.77 -1.33
N THR A 186 19.09 -6.33 -0.68
CA THR A 186 19.23 -6.34 0.78
C THR A 186 18.26 -5.37 1.43
N GLN A 187 18.20 -4.11 0.96
CA GLN A 187 17.26 -3.11 1.47
C GLN A 187 15.81 -3.54 1.27
N LEU A 188 15.47 -4.12 0.12
CA LEU A 188 14.13 -4.61 -0.15
C LEU A 188 13.70 -5.66 0.90
N THR A 189 14.59 -6.61 1.21
CA THR A 189 14.35 -7.63 2.23
C THR A 189 14.22 -7.02 3.63
N GLU A 190 15.13 -6.13 4.01
CA GLU A 190 15.13 -5.45 5.30
C GLU A 190 13.87 -4.61 5.50
N PHE A 191 13.49 -3.83 4.49
CA PHE A 191 12.30 -2.95 4.55
C PHE A 191 11.01 -3.76 4.63
N ARG A 192 10.92 -4.85 3.85
CA ARG A 192 9.77 -5.76 3.94
C ARG A 192 9.65 -6.38 5.35
N LEU A 193 10.77 -6.82 5.92
CA LEU A 193 10.78 -7.36 7.28
C LEU A 193 10.44 -6.30 8.34
N ALA A 194 10.91 -5.05 8.16
CA ALA A 194 10.55 -3.93 9.01
C ALA A 194 9.02 -3.66 8.96
N ALA A 195 8.42 -3.66 7.78
CA ALA A 195 6.97 -3.52 7.62
C ALA A 195 6.22 -4.65 8.36
N GLU A 196 6.61 -5.90 8.11
CA GLU A 196 5.99 -7.06 8.77
C GLU A 196 6.13 -7.00 10.31
N SER A 197 7.22 -6.44 10.83
CA SER A 197 7.48 -6.36 12.29
C SER A 197 6.47 -5.49 13.04
N VAL A 198 5.82 -4.56 12.32
CA VAL A 198 4.79 -3.66 12.88
C VAL A 198 3.40 -3.91 12.26
N GLY A 199 3.20 -5.09 11.66
CA GLY A 199 1.91 -5.50 11.11
C GLY A 199 1.47 -4.76 9.86
N LEU A 200 2.41 -4.21 9.08
CA LEU A 200 2.15 -3.66 7.76
C LEU A 200 2.42 -4.72 6.69
N ASP A 201 1.57 -4.74 5.66
CA ASP A 201 1.87 -5.45 4.42
C ASP A 201 2.80 -4.59 3.53
N ALA A 202 3.58 -5.24 2.66
CA ALA A 202 4.41 -4.56 1.68
C ALA A 202 3.94 -4.92 0.26
N LEU A 203 3.53 -3.91 -0.52
CA LEU A 203 3.35 -4.00 -1.96
C LEU A 203 4.70 -3.75 -2.62
N VAL A 204 5.29 -4.78 -3.22
CA VAL A 204 6.60 -4.69 -3.89
C VAL A 204 6.37 -4.44 -5.37
N GLU A 205 6.67 -3.23 -5.82
CA GLU A 205 6.51 -2.77 -7.21
C GLU A 205 7.68 -3.20 -8.08
N THR A 206 7.37 -3.77 -9.26
CA THR A 206 8.32 -4.30 -10.24
C THR A 206 7.97 -3.83 -11.65
N HIS A 207 8.99 -3.73 -12.53
CA HIS A 207 8.86 -3.21 -13.91
C HIS A 207 9.37 -4.19 -14.97
N ASP A 208 10.20 -5.17 -14.59
CA ASP A 208 10.78 -6.16 -15.49
C ASP A 208 10.98 -7.52 -14.77
N ALA A 209 11.47 -8.51 -15.53
CA ALA A 209 11.68 -9.87 -15.03
C ALA A 209 12.78 -9.97 -13.96
N GLU A 210 13.81 -9.13 -14.01
CA GLU A 210 14.90 -9.09 -13.03
C GLU A 210 14.38 -8.56 -11.69
N GLU A 211 13.55 -7.52 -11.72
CA GLU A 211 12.89 -6.97 -10.53
C GLU A 211 11.87 -7.96 -9.96
N VAL A 212 11.11 -8.69 -10.79
CA VAL A 212 10.23 -9.77 -10.32
C VAL A 212 11.02 -10.86 -9.60
N ALA A 213 12.15 -11.29 -10.17
CA ALA A 213 13.02 -12.27 -9.51
C ALA A 213 13.55 -11.76 -8.17
N THR A 214 13.98 -10.49 -8.12
CA THR A 214 14.43 -9.83 -6.89
C THR A 214 13.32 -9.75 -5.84
N ALA A 215 12.10 -9.38 -6.23
CA ALA A 215 10.94 -9.35 -5.35
C ALA A 215 10.64 -10.75 -4.77
N LEU A 216 10.68 -11.79 -5.59
CA LEU A 216 10.47 -13.18 -5.16
C LEU A 216 11.57 -13.64 -4.18
N GLN A 217 12.83 -13.34 -4.47
CA GLN A 217 13.97 -13.67 -3.60
C GLN A 217 13.90 -12.94 -2.24
N SER A 218 13.39 -11.71 -2.22
CA SER A 218 13.16 -10.98 -0.98
C SER A 218 12.08 -11.62 -0.09
N GLY A 219 11.27 -12.55 -0.63
CA GLY A 219 10.12 -13.16 0.04
C GLY A 219 8.85 -12.31 -0.02
N ALA A 220 8.70 -11.41 -1.01
CA ALA A 220 7.51 -10.61 -1.22
C ALA A 220 6.26 -11.49 -1.36
N LYS A 221 5.20 -11.14 -0.64
CA LYS A 221 3.89 -11.82 -0.70
C LYS A 221 2.95 -11.14 -1.68
N ILE A 222 3.08 -9.81 -1.85
CA ILE A 222 2.28 -8.98 -2.74
C ILE A 222 3.24 -8.31 -3.72
N ILE A 223 3.09 -8.63 -5.00
CA ILE A 223 3.94 -8.12 -6.08
C ILE A 223 3.09 -7.30 -7.02
N GLY A 224 3.44 -6.04 -7.17
CA GLY A 224 2.85 -5.12 -8.14
C GLY A 224 3.66 -5.10 -9.43
N ILE A 225 3.00 -5.24 -10.57
CA ILE A 225 3.62 -5.03 -11.88
C ILE A 225 3.14 -3.69 -12.42
N ASN A 226 4.06 -2.73 -12.49
CA ASN A 226 3.76 -1.41 -12.98
C ASN A 226 3.95 -1.34 -14.51
N ASN A 227 2.84 -1.14 -15.23
CA ASN A 227 2.85 -0.98 -16.70
C ASN A 227 3.50 0.34 -17.17
N ARG A 228 3.81 1.24 -16.24
CA ARG A 228 4.51 2.50 -16.55
C ARG A 228 6.00 2.29 -16.51
N ASN A 229 6.65 2.47 -17.65
CA ASN A 229 8.10 2.56 -17.71
C ASN A 229 8.57 3.85 -17.02
N LEU A 230 9.40 3.73 -15.99
CA LEU A 230 9.88 4.86 -15.21
C LEU A 230 10.99 5.67 -15.92
N LYS A 231 11.51 5.18 -17.06
CA LYS A 231 12.55 5.86 -17.84
C LYS A 231 11.98 6.88 -18.82
N ASP A 232 10.88 6.52 -19.51
CA ASP A 232 10.25 7.32 -20.56
C ASP A 232 8.77 7.66 -20.31
N ILE A 233 8.23 7.18 -19.19
CA ILE A 233 6.83 7.42 -18.74
C ILE A 233 5.78 6.76 -19.67
N THR A 234 6.18 5.95 -20.63
CA THR A 234 5.26 5.17 -21.46
C THR A 234 4.48 4.15 -20.63
N VAL A 235 3.28 3.79 -21.10
CA VAL A 235 2.43 2.83 -20.39
C VAL A 235 2.01 1.75 -21.37
N GLU A 236 2.45 0.52 -21.13
CA GLU A 236 2.11 -0.65 -21.94
C GLU A 236 1.44 -1.72 -21.10
N ILE A 237 0.12 -1.87 -21.25
CA ILE A 237 -0.68 -2.83 -20.47
C ILE A 237 -0.30 -4.30 -20.73
N ASN A 238 0.40 -4.60 -21.83
CA ASN A 238 0.88 -5.94 -22.13
C ASN A 238 2.05 -6.37 -21.22
N THR A 239 2.82 -5.42 -20.67
CA THR A 239 3.96 -5.69 -19.79
C THR A 239 3.54 -6.55 -18.62
N CYS A 240 2.45 -6.19 -17.94
CA CYS A 240 1.99 -6.94 -16.77
C CYS A 240 1.56 -8.37 -17.13
N ARG A 241 1.02 -8.62 -18.32
CA ARG A 241 0.60 -9.96 -18.74
C ARG A 241 1.77 -10.90 -18.97
N GLU A 242 2.85 -10.41 -19.52
CA GLU A 242 4.06 -11.21 -19.72
C GLU A 242 4.73 -11.51 -18.38
N LEU A 243 4.95 -10.50 -17.56
CA LEU A 243 5.59 -10.65 -16.25
C LEU A 243 4.73 -11.45 -15.25
N ARG A 244 3.40 -11.46 -15.42
CA ARG A 244 2.51 -12.29 -14.58
C ARG A 244 2.89 -13.77 -14.61
N LYS A 245 3.43 -14.27 -15.71
CA LYS A 245 3.83 -15.66 -15.89
C LYS A 245 5.01 -16.07 -15.01
N GLU A 246 5.83 -15.08 -14.61
CA GLU A 246 7.00 -15.29 -13.74
C GLU A 246 6.62 -15.33 -12.25
N ILE A 247 5.39 -14.90 -11.90
CA ILE A 247 4.94 -14.83 -10.50
C ILE A 247 4.16 -16.08 -10.13
N PRO A 248 4.60 -16.86 -9.11
CA PRO A 248 3.89 -18.04 -8.63
C PRO A 248 2.47 -17.76 -8.17
N ALA A 249 1.59 -18.76 -8.28
CA ALA A 249 0.17 -18.61 -7.95
C ALA A 249 -0.12 -18.40 -6.45
N ASP A 250 0.84 -18.69 -5.58
CA ASP A 250 0.76 -18.46 -4.14
C ASP A 250 1.11 -17.01 -3.74
N ARG A 251 1.47 -16.16 -4.71
CA ARG A 251 1.71 -14.73 -4.51
C ARG A 251 0.52 -13.92 -4.97
N ILE A 252 0.25 -12.84 -4.26
CA ILE A 252 -0.74 -11.86 -4.67
C ILE A 252 -0.12 -10.98 -5.75
N CYS A 253 -0.73 -10.96 -6.94
CA CYS A 253 -0.22 -10.18 -8.07
C CYS A 253 -1.18 -9.04 -8.41
N ILE A 254 -0.66 -7.81 -8.45
CA ILE A 254 -1.40 -6.57 -8.70
C ILE A 254 -0.91 -5.94 -10.00
N ALA A 255 -1.84 -5.56 -10.88
CA ALA A 255 -1.51 -4.76 -12.07
C ALA A 255 -1.65 -3.27 -11.74
N GLU A 256 -0.63 -2.48 -12.07
CA GLU A 256 -0.60 -1.05 -11.79
C GLU A 256 -0.45 -0.24 -13.08
N SER A 257 -1.08 0.92 -13.14
CA SER A 257 -1.07 1.85 -14.25
C SER A 257 -1.73 1.35 -15.55
N GLY A 258 -2.29 2.27 -16.32
CA GLY A 258 -2.78 2.02 -17.69
C GLY A 258 -4.16 1.36 -17.78
N ILE A 259 -4.84 1.10 -16.70
CA ILE A 259 -6.17 0.49 -16.67
C ILE A 259 -7.22 1.58 -16.93
N ARG A 260 -8.02 1.44 -18.00
CA ARG A 260 -8.90 2.50 -18.48
C ARG A 260 -10.37 2.10 -18.63
N ASN A 261 -10.64 0.83 -18.92
CA ASN A 261 -11.97 0.36 -19.29
C ASN A 261 -12.22 -1.09 -18.88
N GLU A 262 -13.44 -1.58 -19.13
CA GLU A 262 -13.86 -2.93 -18.76
C GLU A 262 -13.09 -4.02 -19.54
N GLU A 263 -12.64 -3.72 -20.75
CA GLU A 263 -11.84 -4.69 -21.53
C GLU A 263 -10.49 -4.95 -20.86
N ASP A 264 -9.85 -3.91 -20.32
CA ASP A 264 -8.62 -4.07 -19.54
C ASP A 264 -8.88 -4.94 -18.30
N ILE A 265 -9.99 -4.72 -17.62
CA ILE A 265 -10.40 -5.52 -16.46
C ILE A 265 -10.61 -6.99 -16.84
N ARG A 266 -11.35 -7.28 -17.94
CA ARG A 266 -11.55 -8.65 -18.42
C ARG A 266 -10.23 -9.35 -18.76
N ARG A 267 -9.29 -8.64 -19.39
CA ARG A 267 -7.96 -9.17 -19.73
C ARG A 267 -7.15 -9.50 -18.47
N LEU A 268 -7.21 -8.67 -17.45
CA LEU A 268 -6.50 -8.91 -16.19
C LEU A 268 -7.12 -10.06 -15.39
N LYS A 269 -8.47 -10.18 -15.37
CA LYS A 269 -9.16 -11.36 -14.82
C LYS A 269 -8.74 -12.65 -15.54
N ALA A 270 -8.71 -12.65 -16.88
CA ALA A 270 -8.28 -13.80 -17.68
C ALA A 270 -6.80 -14.17 -17.42
N ALA A 271 -5.95 -13.18 -17.16
CA ALA A 271 -4.54 -13.38 -16.80
C ALA A 271 -4.33 -13.76 -15.32
N ARG A 272 -5.40 -13.93 -14.53
CA ARG A 272 -5.37 -14.34 -13.12
C ARG A 272 -4.60 -13.38 -12.21
N PHE A 273 -4.80 -12.08 -12.41
CA PHE A 273 -4.38 -11.10 -11.41
C PHE A 273 -5.31 -11.16 -10.20
N ASN A 274 -4.75 -10.94 -9.01
CA ASN A 274 -5.53 -10.83 -7.78
C ASN A 274 -6.18 -9.46 -7.63
N GLY A 275 -5.56 -8.42 -8.20
CA GLY A 275 -6.10 -7.08 -8.11
C GLY A 275 -5.45 -6.09 -9.07
N VAL A 276 -5.98 -4.88 -9.04
CA VAL A 276 -5.52 -3.72 -9.80
C VAL A 276 -5.33 -2.52 -8.89
N LEU A 277 -4.32 -1.70 -9.18
CA LEU A 277 -4.18 -0.37 -8.60
C LEU A 277 -4.56 0.66 -9.66
N ILE A 278 -5.62 1.42 -9.39
CA ILE A 278 -6.24 2.34 -10.34
C ILE A 278 -6.52 3.70 -9.68
N GLY A 279 -6.08 4.77 -10.32
CA GLY A 279 -6.30 6.14 -9.83
C GLY A 279 -6.79 7.08 -10.92
N GLU A 280 -6.00 7.33 -11.98
CA GLU A 280 -6.32 8.35 -12.98
C GLU A 280 -7.72 8.19 -13.58
N THR A 281 -8.12 6.98 -13.92
CA THR A 281 -9.44 6.68 -14.49
C THR A 281 -10.57 7.06 -13.54
N LEU A 282 -10.46 6.65 -12.27
CA LEU A 282 -11.46 6.97 -11.25
C LEU A 282 -11.50 8.45 -10.91
N MET A 283 -10.32 9.09 -10.78
CA MET A 283 -10.22 10.52 -10.45
C MET A 283 -10.78 11.44 -11.54
N ARG A 284 -10.80 10.98 -12.80
CA ARG A 284 -11.30 11.74 -13.95
C ARG A 284 -12.74 11.46 -14.32
N SER A 285 -13.40 10.50 -13.68
CA SER A 285 -14.75 10.03 -14.06
C SER A 285 -15.86 11.02 -13.71
N GLY A 286 -15.61 11.97 -12.81
CA GLY A 286 -16.65 12.85 -12.25
C GLY A 286 -17.51 12.19 -11.16
N ASP A 287 -17.67 10.87 -11.19
CA ASP A 287 -18.30 10.06 -10.16
C ASP A 287 -17.47 8.80 -9.90
N PRO A 288 -16.54 8.87 -8.93
CA PRO A 288 -15.62 7.76 -8.64
C PRO A 288 -16.31 6.48 -8.16
N GLU A 289 -17.43 6.59 -7.47
CA GLU A 289 -18.21 5.44 -6.99
C GLU A 289 -18.83 4.66 -8.14
N GLN A 290 -19.58 5.34 -9.00
CA GLN A 290 -20.23 4.70 -10.14
C GLN A 290 -19.21 4.12 -11.13
N GLU A 291 -18.13 4.81 -11.38
CA GLU A 291 -17.07 4.32 -12.27
C GLU A 291 -16.41 3.05 -11.71
N LEU A 292 -16.15 3.01 -10.39
CA LEU A 292 -15.63 1.81 -9.75
C LEU A 292 -16.61 0.64 -9.85
N VAL A 293 -17.89 0.87 -9.57
CA VAL A 293 -18.95 -0.15 -9.72
C VAL A 293 -19.01 -0.67 -11.16
N ARG A 294 -18.93 0.22 -12.17
CA ARG A 294 -18.92 -0.14 -13.59
C ARG A 294 -17.73 -1.08 -13.92
N LEU A 295 -16.53 -0.72 -13.48
CA LEU A 295 -15.33 -1.53 -13.74
C LEU A 295 -15.35 -2.87 -13.00
N ARG A 296 -15.87 -2.92 -11.78
CA ARG A 296 -15.98 -4.17 -11.01
C ARG A 296 -16.93 -5.19 -11.65
N ASN A 297 -17.97 -4.73 -12.31
CA ASN A 297 -18.98 -5.58 -12.96
C ASN A 297 -18.56 -6.10 -14.36
N ALA A 298 -17.35 -5.77 -14.83
CA ALA A 298 -16.84 -6.16 -16.13
C ALA A 298 -16.44 -7.66 -16.27
#